data_623490fb04900b385dbf4e9556b7770b
#
_entry.id   623490fb04900b385dbf4e9556b7770b
#
_cell.length_a   1.000
_cell.length_b   1.000
_cell.length_c   1.000
_cell.angle_alpha   90.00
_cell.angle_beta   90.00
_cell.angle_gamma   90.00
#
_symmetry.space_group_name_H-M   'P 1'
#
loop_
_entity.id
_entity.type
_entity.pdbx_description
1 polymer ?
#
loop_
_entity_poly.entity_id
_entity_poly.type
_entity_poly.pdbx_seq_one_letter_code
_entity_poly.pdbx_strand_id
1 'polypeptide(L)'
;GVANWDIPEGFLCPPVPGRADYLHHLADLLAEDRDGIIPQQATVLDIGTGANLIYPLIGAHEYHWRFTGSEIGAEAFASAQAIINANPGLSRAIRLRRQKEAASIFNGIIHKNETYDATMCNPPFHDSAAAARAGSERKRRNLGQAEDAALNFGGQQQELWCEGGEVAFILRMIAESKHFGRQVKWFTTLVSRGDNLPPLYRALTEAGAVKVVKKEMAQGQKQSRFIAWSFMDDNKRRK
;
A
#
# COMPACT_ATOMS: atom_id res chain seq x y z
N GLY A 1 -9.47 -20.28 4.41
CA GLY A 1 -8.51 -20.13 3.32
C GLY A 1 -9.12 -19.40 2.13
N VAL A 2 -8.29 -18.85 1.26
CA VAL A 2 -8.72 -18.20 0.00
C VAL A 2 -8.60 -19.23 -1.12
N ALA A 3 -9.71 -19.51 -1.83
CA ALA A 3 -9.72 -20.39 -2.98
C ALA A 3 -9.23 -19.65 -4.23
N ASN A 4 -8.58 -20.37 -5.15
CA ASN A 4 -8.14 -19.83 -6.43
C ASN A 4 -7.32 -18.53 -6.31
N TRP A 5 -6.52 -18.44 -5.25
CA TRP A 5 -5.54 -17.36 -5.14
C TRP A 5 -4.35 -17.72 -6.00
N ASP A 6 -4.27 -17.08 -7.15
CA ASP A 6 -3.22 -17.28 -8.13
C ASP A 6 -2.65 -15.91 -8.53
N ILE A 7 -1.39 -15.92 -8.92
CA ILE A 7 -0.69 -14.72 -9.38
C ILE A 7 -0.31 -14.97 -10.83
N PRO A 8 -0.80 -14.14 -11.77
CA PRO A 8 -0.46 -14.32 -13.19
C PRO A 8 1.06 -14.29 -13.40
N GLU A 9 1.52 -14.98 -14.42
CA GLU A 9 2.92 -14.99 -14.80
C GLU A 9 3.43 -13.56 -15.00
N GLY A 10 4.58 -13.25 -14.44
CA GLY A 10 5.17 -11.92 -14.52
C GLY A 10 4.81 -10.96 -13.37
N PHE A 11 3.86 -11.30 -12.50
CA PHE A 11 3.54 -10.50 -11.33
C PHE A 11 4.34 -10.87 -10.09
N LEU A 12 4.48 -9.89 -9.19
CA LEU A 12 5.27 -10.07 -7.97
C LEU A 12 4.60 -11.05 -7.00
N CYS A 13 5.31 -12.10 -6.61
CA CYS A 13 4.92 -12.90 -5.46
C CYS A 13 5.23 -12.11 -4.16
N PRO A 14 4.22 -11.73 -3.36
CA PRO A 14 4.43 -10.90 -2.18
C PRO A 14 5.10 -11.70 -1.05
N PRO A 15 6.13 -11.15 -0.38
CA PRO A 15 6.67 -11.73 0.84
C PRO A 15 5.67 -11.53 1.98
N VAL A 16 4.82 -12.53 2.24
CA VAL A 16 3.69 -12.46 3.19
C VAL A 16 4.08 -11.94 4.57
N PRO A 17 5.19 -12.37 5.22
CA PRO A 17 5.55 -11.87 6.54
C PRO A 17 5.73 -10.35 6.59
N GLY A 18 6.45 -9.76 5.62
CA GLY A 18 6.64 -8.31 5.58
C GLY A 18 5.36 -7.53 5.23
N ARG A 19 4.41 -8.18 4.55
CA ARG A 19 3.10 -7.58 4.27
C ARG A 19 2.21 -7.60 5.50
N ALA A 20 2.19 -8.69 6.24
CA ALA A 20 1.48 -8.79 7.51
C ALA A 20 2.02 -7.79 8.53
N ASP A 21 3.33 -7.61 8.60
CA ASP A 21 4.00 -6.68 9.51
C ASP A 21 3.52 -5.22 9.31
N TYR A 22 3.39 -4.76 8.08
CA TYR A 22 2.83 -3.43 7.81
C TYR A 22 1.39 -3.28 8.33
N LEU A 23 0.56 -4.31 8.15
CA LEU A 23 -0.82 -4.30 8.66
C LEU A 23 -0.89 -4.31 10.19
N HIS A 24 -0.03 -5.09 10.86
CA HIS A 24 0.02 -5.10 12.32
C HIS A 24 0.43 -3.74 12.88
N HIS A 25 1.46 -3.12 12.33
CA HIS A 25 1.86 -1.76 12.73
C HIS A 25 0.84 -0.68 12.37
N LEU A 26 0.05 -0.86 11.29
CA LEU A 26 -1.08 0.00 10.98
C LEU A 26 -2.20 -0.18 12.02
N ALA A 27 -2.46 -1.39 12.47
CA ALA A 27 -3.42 -1.68 13.53
C ALA A 27 -3.02 -1.00 14.85
N ASP A 28 -1.74 -1.06 15.22
CA ASP A 28 -1.19 -0.37 16.39
C ASP A 28 -1.35 1.15 16.25
N LEU A 29 -1.07 1.72 15.08
CA LEU A 29 -1.27 3.15 14.84
C LEU A 29 -2.74 3.58 15.02
N LEU A 30 -3.69 2.78 14.51
CA LEU A 30 -5.12 3.06 14.69
C LEU A 30 -5.57 2.88 16.15
N ALA A 31 -4.94 1.97 16.88
CA ALA A 31 -5.21 1.77 18.30
C ALA A 31 -4.76 2.97 19.17
N GLU A 32 -3.70 3.70 18.77
CA GLU A 32 -3.25 4.90 19.48
C GLU A 32 -4.36 5.98 19.58
N ASP A 33 -5.21 6.11 18.56
CA ASP A 33 -6.35 7.03 18.59
C ASP A 33 -7.57 6.46 19.35
N ARG A 34 -7.50 5.21 19.87
CA ARG A 34 -8.58 4.48 20.52
C ARG A 34 -8.15 3.86 21.86
N ASP A 35 -7.35 4.59 22.61
CA ASP A 35 -6.89 4.20 23.96
C ASP A 35 -6.23 2.79 24.00
N GLY A 36 -5.49 2.44 22.93
CA GLY A 36 -4.79 1.15 22.78
C GLY A 36 -5.66 0.00 22.24
N ILE A 37 -6.91 0.26 21.86
CA ILE A 37 -7.82 -0.77 21.37
C ILE A 37 -7.81 -0.80 19.84
N ILE A 38 -7.40 -1.91 19.26
CA ILE A 38 -7.45 -2.10 17.80
C ILE A 38 -8.91 -2.05 17.34
N PRO A 39 -9.25 -1.21 16.34
CA PRO A 39 -10.62 -1.12 15.85
C PRO A 39 -11.05 -2.42 15.19
N GLN A 40 -12.19 -2.96 15.61
CA GLN A 40 -12.78 -4.17 14.99
C GLN A 40 -13.38 -3.92 13.60
N GLN A 41 -13.68 -2.67 13.27
CA GLN A 41 -14.23 -2.28 11.98
C GLN A 41 -13.53 -1.02 11.49
N ALA A 42 -12.42 -1.17 10.80
CA ALA A 42 -11.79 -0.07 10.09
C ALA A 42 -12.05 -0.18 8.59
N THR A 43 -12.10 0.97 7.93
CA THR A 43 -12.16 1.09 6.48
C THR A 43 -10.82 1.59 5.97
N VAL A 44 -10.15 0.78 5.16
CA VAL A 44 -8.79 1.04 4.67
C VAL A 44 -8.79 1.13 3.14
N LEU A 45 -8.08 2.11 2.61
CA LEU A 45 -7.82 2.24 1.18
C LEU A 45 -6.40 1.75 0.87
N ASP A 46 -6.28 0.68 0.10
CA ASP A 46 -5.01 0.13 -0.37
C ASP A 46 -4.69 0.67 -1.77
N ILE A 47 -3.64 1.48 -1.86
CA ILE A 47 -3.19 2.13 -3.09
C ILE A 47 -2.22 1.23 -3.84
N GLY A 48 -2.56 0.87 -5.07
CA GLY A 48 -1.78 -0.09 -5.85
C GLY A 48 -1.89 -1.49 -5.25
N THR A 49 -3.13 -1.98 -5.10
CA THR A 49 -3.40 -3.27 -4.42
C THR A 49 -2.78 -4.47 -5.12
N GLY A 50 -2.39 -4.31 -6.40
CA GLY A 50 -1.75 -5.34 -7.21
C GLY A 50 -2.67 -6.49 -7.59
N ALA A 51 -2.10 -7.47 -8.31
CA ALA A 51 -2.82 -8.63 -8.81
C ALA A 51 -3.27 -9.61 -7.71
N ASN A 52 -2.63 -9.55 -6.55
CA ASN A 52 -2.73 -10.57 -5.49
C ASN A 52 -3.59 -10.18 -4.28
N LEU A 53 -3.98 -8.91 -4.12
CA LEU A 53 -4.78 -8.41 -2.99
C LEU A 53 -4.21 -8.72 -1.59
N ILE A 54 -2.90 -8.84 -1.44
CA ILE A 54 -2.32 -9.40 -0.22
C ILE A 54 -2.69 -8.60 1.04
N TYR A 55 -2.67 -7.26 0.99
CA TYR A 55 -3.04 -6.43 2.14
C TYR A 55 -4.53 -6.53 2.47
N PRO A 56 -5.46 -6.37 1.51
CA PRO A 56 -6.88 -6.58 1.76
C PRO A 56 -7.22 -7.97 2.30
N LEU A 57 -6.59 -9.02 1.78
CA LEU A 57 -6.84 -10.39 2.24
C LEU A 57 -6.40 -10.60 3.69
N ILE A 58 -5.19 -10.17 4.05
CA ILE A 58 -4.69 -10.31 5.43
C ILE A 58 -5.53 -9.44 6.37
N GLY A 59 -5.77 -8.17 6.05
CA GLY A 59 -6.48 -7.26 6.93
C GLY A 59 -7.95 -7.62 7.12
N ALA A 60 -8.63 -8.15 6.10
CA ALA A 60 -9.99 -8.64 6.21
C ALA A 60 -10.07 -9.91 7.06
N HIS A 61 -9.07 -10.79 6.97
CA HIS A 61 -9.03 -12.02 7.74
C HIS A 61 -8.67 -11.78 9.22
N GLU A 62 -7.60 -11.04 9.48
CA GLU A 62 -7.05 -10.87 10.83
C GLU A 62 -7.84 -9.87 11.67
N TYR A 63 -8.29 -8.77 11.04
CA TYR A 63 -8.90 -7.64 11.75
C TYR A 63 -10.37 -7.42 11.41
N HIS A 64 -10.94 -8.19 10.48
CA HIS A 64 -12.30 -8.00 9.96
C HIS A 64 -12.54 -6.61 9.36
N TRP A 65 -11.47 -5.96 8.87
CA TRP A 65 -11.52 -4.65 8.26
C TRP A 65 -12.11 -4.70 6.85
N ARG A 66 -12.63 -3.57 6.42
CA ARG A 66 -13.10 -3.38 5.05
C ARG A 66 -12.06 -2.66 4.23
N PHE A 67 -11.85 -3.15 3.01
CA PHE A 67 -10.87 -2.58 2.10
C PHE A 67 -11.51 -2.05 0.82
N THR A 68 -10.98 -0.91 0.36
CA THR A 68 -11.06 -0.51 -1.03
C THR A 68 -9.66 -0.66 -1.61
N GLY A 69 -9.46 -1.52 -2.59
CA GLY A 69 -8.20 -1.62 -3.33
C GLY A 69 -8.27 -0.79 -4.60
N SER A 70 -7.31 0.10 -4.82
CA SER A 70 -7.17 0.81 -6.09
C SER A 70 -6.06 0.22 -6.93
N GLU A 71 -6.27 0.10 -8.24
CA GLU A 71 -5.29 -0.46 -9.16
C GLU A 71 -5.35 0.22 -10.52
N ILE A 72 -4.19 0.56 -11.07
CA ILE A 72 -4.07 1.20 -12.39
C ILE A 72 -3.82 0.18 -13.49
N GLY A 73 -3.13 -0.92 -13.21
CA GLY A 73 -2.84 -1.99 -14.15
C GLY A 73 -4.11 -2.76 -14.56
N ALA A 74 -4.43 -2.87 -15.85
CA ALA A 74 -5.62 -3.58 -16.31
C ALA A 74 -5.59 -5.06 -15.94
N GLU A 75 -4.47 -5.68 -16.14
CA GLU A 75 -4.24 -7.10 -15.89
C GLU A 75 -4.23 -7.41 -14.39
N ALA A 76 -3.50 -6.58 -13.58
CA ALA A 76 -3.52 -6.66 -12.13
C ALA A 76 -4.94 -6.53 -11.58
N PHE A 77 -5.70 -5.54 -12.07
CA PHE A 77 -7.09 -5.33 -11.68
C PHE A 77 -7.97 -6.54 -12.02
N ALA A 78 -7.82 -7.11 -13.23
CA ALA A 78 -8.59 -8.27 -13.65
C ALA A 78 -8.27 -9.51 -12.78
N SER A 79 -7.00 -9.74 -12.47
CA SER A 79 -6.56 -10.82 -11.58
C SER A 79 -7.13 -10.65 -10.16
N ALA A 80 -6.99 -9.47 -9.57
CA ALA A 80 -7.56 -9.15 -8.28
C ALA A 80 -9.08 -9.35 -8.24
N GLN A 81 -9.79 -8.95 -9.30
CA GLN A 81 -11.24 -9.15 -9.41
C GLN A 81 -11.61 -10.63 -9.53
N ALA A 82 -10.80 -11.42 -10.23
CA ALA A 82 -11.01 -12.87 -10.34
C ALA A 82 -10.89 -13.56 -8.97
N ILE A 83 -9.92 -13.16 -8.13
CA ILE A 83 -9.78 -13.66 -6.75
C ILE A 83 -11.04 -13.36 -5.94
N ILE A 84 -11.56 -12.14 -6.00
CA ILE A 84 -12.79 -11.76 -5.26
C ILE A 84 -13.98 -12.57 -5.76
N ASN A 85 -14.13 -12.74 -7.07
CA ASN A 85 -15.25 -13.48 -7.67
C ASN A 85 -15.23 -14.97 -7.31
N ALA A 86 -14.03 -15.57 -7.19
CA ALA A 86 -13.85 -16.95 -6.77
C ALA A 86 -14.12 -17.18 -5.26
N ASN A 87 -14.20 -16.09 -4.48
CA ASN A 87 -14.38 -16.13 -3.03
C ASN A 87 -15.54 -15.21 -2.60
N PRO A 88 -16.81 -15.65 -2.69
CA PRO A 88 -17.98 -14.78 -2.47
C PRO A 88 -17.98 -14.04 -1.11
N GLY A 89 -17.38 -14.61 -0.08
CA GLY A 89 -17.23 -13.97 1.21
C GLY A 89 -16.37 -12.69 1.18
N LEU A 90 -15.42 -12.60 0.27
CA LEU A 90 -14.52 -11.45 0.14
C LEU A 90 -15.21 -10.20 -0.38
N SER A 91 -16.24 -10.32 -1.21
CA SER A 91 -16.97 -9.18 -1.79
C SER A 91 -17.65 -8.29 -0.75
N ARG A 92 -17.87 -8.80 0.47
CA ARG A 92 -18.40 -8.02 1.59
C ARG A 92 -17.33 -7.17 2.28
N ALA A 93 -16.08 -7.62 2.24
CA ALA A 93 -14.96 -6.99 2.90
C ALA A 93 -14.05 -6.20 1.95
N ILE A 94 -13.98 -6.57 0.68
CA ILE A 94 -13.04 -6.02 -0.30
C ILE A 94 -13.79 -5.51 -1.53
N ARG A 95 -13.56 -4.23 -1.85
CA ARG A 95 -14.05 -3.59 -3.07
C ARG A 95 -12.86 -3.16 -3.91
N LEU A 96 -12.93 -3.32 -5.23
CA LEU A 96 -11.92 -2.82 -6.16
C LEU A 96 -12.39 -1.56 -6.89
N ARG A 97 -11.45 -0.68 -7.16
CA ARG A 97 -11.61 0.51 -7.98
C ARG A 97 -10.48 0.65 -8.98
N ARG A 98 -10.83 0.83 -10.23
CA ARG A 98 -9.86 1.09 -11.27
C ARG A 98 -9.42 2.56 -11.22
N GLN A 99 -8.11 2.80 -11.01
CA GLN A 99 -7.54 4.11 -11.27
C GLN A 99 -7.34 4.28 -12.77
N LYS A 100 -7.92 5.35 -13.34
CA LYS A 100 -7.87 5.61 -14.78
C LYS A 100 -6.81 6.63 -15.16
N GLU A 101 -6.39 7.45 -14.19
CA GLU A 101 -5.47 8.55 -14.38
C GLU A 101 -4.14 8.29 -13.69
N ALA A 102 -3.08 8.08 -14.46
CA ALA A 102 -1.74 7.76 -13.94
C ALA A 102 -1.14 8.87 -13.05
N ALA A 103 -1.56 10.11 -13.25
CA ALA A 103 -1.13 11.25 -12.44
C ALA A 103 -1.85 11.33 -11.08
N SER A 104 -2.97 10.61 -10.90
CA SER A 104 -3.82 10.68 -9.71
C SER A 104 -3.65 9.44 -8.83
N ILE A 105 -3.74 9.65 -7.54
CA ILE A 105 -3.65 8.58 -6.52
C ILE A 105 -5.01 8.41 -5.83
N PHE A 106 -5.59 9.48 -5.32
CA PHE A 106 -6.87 9.49 -4.59
C PHE A 106 -8.02 10.01 -5.44
N ASN A 107 -7.76 10.95 -6.37
CA ASN A 107 -8.78 11.48 -7.28
C ASN A 107 -9.34 10.34 -8.15
N GLY A 108 -10.68 10.29 -8.26
CA GLY A 108 -11.39 9.20 -8.93
C GLY A 108 -11.51 7.92 -8.11
N ILE A 109 -10.81 7.82 -6.98
CA ILE A 109 -10.84 6.66 -6.06
C ILE A 109 -11.66 6.97 -4.82
N ILE A 110 -11.39 8.07 -4.10
CA ILE A 110 -12.16 8.47 -2.93
C ILE A 110 -13.38 9.28 -3.39
N HIS A 111 -14.58 8.78 -3.11
CA HIS A 111 -15.83 9.48 -3.45
C HIS A 111 -16.22 10.46 -2.36
N LYS A 112 -17.04 11.48 -2.73
CA LYS A 112 -17.37 12.63 -1.89
C LYS A 112 -17.91 12.29 -0.48
N ASN A 113 -18.65 11.20 -0.36
CA ASN A 113 -19.33 10.81 0.89
C ASN A 113 -18.63 9.64 1.61
N GLU A 114 -17.42 9.30 1.24
CA GLU A 114 -16.67 8.21 1.83
C GLU A 114 -15.63 8.73 2.81
N THR A 115 -15.41 7.93 3.85
CA THR A 115 -14.36 8.16 4.84
C THR A 115 -13.54 6.89 5.02
N TYR A 116 -12.27 7.07 5.33
CA TYR A 116 -11.32 5.99 5.58
C TYR A 116 -10.61 6.22 6.91
N ASP A 117 -10.45 5.16 7.70
CA ASP A 117 -9.63 5.21 8.91
C ASP A 117 -8.14 5.31 8.55
N ALA A 118 -7.74 4.61 7.48
CA ALA A 118 -6.40 4.76 6.94
C ALA A 118 -6.34 4.53 5.42
N THR A 119 -5.28 5.08 4.81
CA THR A 119 -4.78 4.56 3.54
C THR A 119 -3.49 3.81 3.77
N MET A 120 -3.18 2.85 2.92
CA MET A 120 -1.88 2.20 2.89
C MET A 120 -1.37 2.14 1.45
N CYS A 121 -0.05 2.12 1.30
CA CYS A 121 0.59 2.08 0.00
C CYS A 121 1.95 1.39 0.10
N ASN A 122 2.20 0.53 -0.85
CA ASN A 122 3.54 0.02 -1.14
C ASN A 122 3.98 0.61 -2.48
N PRO A 123 4.66 1.75 -2.48
CA PRO A 123 4.91 2.51 -3.69
C PRO A 123 5.88 1.80 -4.64
N PRO A 124 5.89 2.14 -5.93
CA PRO A 124 6.92 1.66 -6.85
C PRO A 124 8.29 2.18 -6.41
N PHE A 125 9.30 1.29 -6.37
CA PHE A 125 10.60 1.59 -5.76
C PHE A 125 11.62 2.16 -6.74
N HIS A 126 11.48 1.88 -8.04
CA HIS A 126 12.46 2.22 -9.05
C HIS A 126 12.04 3.45 -9.86
N ASP A 127 13.03 4.20 -10.31
CA ASP A 127 12.84 5.41 -11.14
C ASP A 127 12.71 5.08 -12.63
N SER A 128 13.06 3.85 -13.02
CA SER A 128 13.01 3.41 -14.41
C SER A 128 12.80 1.91 -14.54
N ALA A 129 12.29 1.47 -15.69
CA ALA A 129 12.16 0.05 -16.03
C ALA A 129 13.52 -0.67 -16.08
N ALA A 130 14.59 0.05 -16.43
CA ALA A 130 15.96 -0.51 -16.46
C ALA A 130 16.46 -0.78 -15.04
N ALA A 131 16.26 0.16 -14.10
CA ALA A 131 16.62 -0.02 -12.70
C ALA A 131 15.80 -1.14 -12.02
N ALA A 132 14.52 -1.27 -12.37
CA ALA A 132 13.69 -2.36 -11.90
C ALA A 132 14.19 -3.73 -12.35
N ARG A 133 14.56 -3.87 -13.64
CA ARG A 133 15.17 -5.10 -14.17
C ARG A 133 16.49 -5.46 -13.49
N ALA A 134 17.39 -4.51 -13.36
CA ALA A 134 18.67 -4.71 -12.68
C ALA A 134 18.50 -5.14 -11.20
N GLY A 135 17.51 -4.56 -10.51
CA GLY A 135 17.16 -4.94 -9.14
C GLY A 135 16.66 -6.38 -9.03
N SER A 136 15.80 -6.81 -9.97
CA SER A 136 15.28 -8.18 -10.05
C SER A 136 16.36 -9.20 -10.35
N GLU A 137 17.27 -8.91 -11.28
CA GLU A 137 18.43 -9.77 -11.61
C GLU A 137 19.38 -9.93 -10.43
N ARG A 138 19.65 -8.85 -9.69
CA ARG A 138 20.46 -8.89 -8.47
C ARG A 138 19.83 -9.77 -7.40
N LYS A 139 18.52 -9.68 -7.20
CA LYS A 139 17.79 -10.54 -6.24
C LYS A 139 17.86 -12.01 -6.64
N ARG A 140 17.65 -12.35 -7.91
CA ARG A 140 17.77 -13.72 -8.41
C ARG A 140 19.16 -14.30 -8.17
N ARG A 141 20.20 -13.54 -8.48
CA ARG A 141 21.60 -13.94 -8.26
C ARG A 141 21.90 -14.20 -6.79
N ASN A 142 21.41 -13.34 -5.88
CA ASN A 142 21.63 -13.51 -4.45
C ASN A 142 20.86 -14.69 -3.83
N LEU A 143 19.79 -15.15 -4.47
CA LEU A 143 19.00 -16.31 -4.03
C LEU A 143 19.50 -17.62 -4.64
N GLY A 144 20.56 -17.60 -5.46
CA GLY A 144 21.14 -18.81 -6.09
C GLY A 144 20.20 -19.53 -7.04
N GLN A 145 19.18 -18.85 -7.57
CA GLN A 145 18.20 -19.44 -8.48
C GLN A 145 18.73 -19.45 -9.91
N ALA A 146 18.63 -20.61 -10.56
CA ALA A 146 18.98 -20.80 -11.97
C ALA A 146 18.09 -19.93 -12.88
N GLU A 147 18.56 -19.62 -14.09
CA GLU A 147 17.91 -18.74 -15.07
C GLU A 147 16.48 -19.20 -15.47
N ASP A 148 16.11 -20.46 -15.23
CA ASP A 148 14.83 -21.07 -15.65
C ASP A 148 13.76 -21.15 -14.54
N ALA A 149 13.98 -20.59 -13.37
CA ALA A 149 12.95 -20.63 -12.32
C ALA A 149 11.84 -19.58 -12.60
N ALA A 150 10.69 -20.05 -13.05
CA ALA A 150 9.52 -19.28 -13.46
C ALA A 150 8.82 -18.48 -12.33
N LEU A 151 9.39 -18.38 -11.16
CA LEU A 151 8.88 -17.55 -10.06
C LEU A 151 9.41 -16.13 -10.20
N ASN A 152 8.60 -15.28 -10.84
CA ASN A 152 8.93 -13.90 -11.09
C ASN A 152 8.88 -13.07 -9.78
N PHE A 153 10.03 -12.93 -9.12
CA PHE A 153 10.20 -11.92 -8.07
C PHE A 153 10.36 -10.50 -8.66
N GLY A 154 10.14 -10.35 -9.96
CA GLY A 154 10.42 -9.15 -10.73
C GLY A 154 9.25 -8.21 -10.97
N GLY A 155 8.00 -8.62 -10.75
CA GLY A 155 6.81 -7.79 -11.00
C GLY A 155 6.67 -7.23 -12.42
N GLN A 156 5.48 -6.87 -12.83
CA GLN A 156 5.29 -6.11 -14.06
C GLN A 156 5.82 -4.67 -13.93
N GLN A 157 6.16 -4.05 -15.05
CA GLN A 157 6.79 -2.73 -15.11
C GLN A 157 6.07 -1.66 -14.30
N GLN A 158 4.73 -1.69 -14.25
CA GLN A 158 3.91 -0.69 -13.54
C GLN A 158 3.89 -0.85 -12.01
N GLU A 159 4.18 -2.05 -11.50
CA GLU A 159 4.26 -2.31 -10.05
C GLU A 159 5.61 -1.88 -9.45
N LEU A 160 6.64 -1.78 -10.27
CA LEU A 160 8.02 -1.65 -9.80
C LEU A 160 8.63 -0.28 -10.02
N TRP A 161 8.14 0.52 -10.96
CA TRP A 161 8.75 1.80 -11.26
C TRP A 161 7.75 2.89 -11.63
N CYS A 162 8.08 4.13 -11.33
CA CYS A 162 7.42 5.33 -11.83
C CYS A 162 8.46 6.40 -12.13
N GLU A 163 8.13 7.35 -12.97
CA GLU A 163 9.00 8.47 -13.26
C GLU A 163 9.38 9.22 -11.97
N GLY A 164 10.68 9.37 -11.72
CA GLY A 164 11.21 9.97 -10.49
C GLY A 164 11.20 9.04 -9.26
N GLY A 165 10.79 7.76 -9.40
CA GLY A 165 10.86 6.73 -8.38
C GLY A 165 9.97 6.96 -7.16
N GLU A 166 10.29 6.24 -6.08
CA GLU A 166 9.55 6.24 -4.82
C GLU A 166 9.30 7.66 -4.26
N VAL A 167 10.33 8.51 -4.26
CA VAL A 167 10.23 9.87 -3.70
C VAL A 167 9.22 10.70 -4.49
N ALA A 168 9.29 10.70 -5.82
CA ALA A 168 8.37 11.47 -6.66
C ALA A 168 6.92 10.96 -6.51
N PHE A 169 6.73 9.64 -6.39
CA PHE A 169 5.42 9.05 -6.14
C PHE A 169 4.84 9.53 -4.80
N ILE A 170 5.63 9.44 -3.73
CA ILE A 170 5.17 9.82 -2.38
C ILE A 170 4.94 11.34 -2.28
N LEU A 171 5.76 12.16 -2.95
CA LEU A 171 5.53 13.61 -3.00
C LEU A 171 4.19 13.95 -3.66
N ARG A 172 3.83 13.29 -4.76
CA ARG A 172 2.50 13.43 -5.38
C ARG A 172 1.39 12.97 -4.43
N MET A 173 1.59 11.84 -3.75
CA MET A 173 0.65 11.32 -2.75
C MET A 173 0.41 12.32 -1.62
N ILE A 174 1.47 12.94 -1.10
CA ILE A 174 1.38 13.98 -0.05
C ILE A 174 0.60 15.19 -0.57
N ALA A 175 0.96 15.70 -1.74
CA ALA A 175 0.30 16.87 -2.32
C ALA A 175 -1.21 16.64 -2.55
N GLU A 176 -1.57 15.48 -3.09
CA GLU A 176 -2.97 15.13 -3.36
C GLU A 176 -3.77 14.84 -2.08
N SER A 177 -3.13 14.21 -1.07
CA SER A 177 -3.77 13.83 0.19
C SER A 177 -4.38 15.00 0.94
N LYS A 178 -3.84 16.21 0.78
CA LYS A 178 -4.37 17.44 1.38
C LYS A 178 -5.85 17.68 1.03
N HIS A 179 -6.27 17.35 -0.18
CA HIS A 179 -7.65 17.53 -0.62
C HIS A 179 -8.61 16.55 0.04
N PHE A 180 -8.11 15.44 0.56
CA PHE A 180 -8.86 14.37 1.23
C PHE A 180 -8.66 14.36 2.75
N GLY A 181 -8.01 15.37 3.31
CA GLY A 181 -7.67 15.45 4.72
C GLY A 181 -8.86 15.44 5.69
N ARG A 182 -10.10 15.62 5.20
CA ARG A 182 -11.34 15.49 5.99
C ARG A 182 -12.00 14.12 5.86
N GLN A 183 -11.56 13.31 4.90
CA GLN A 183 -12.13 12.00 4.58
C GLN A 183 -11.23 10.85 5.03
N VAL A 184 -9.96 11.11 5.28
CA VAL A 184 -8.98 10.10 5.67
C VAL A 184 -8.33 10.52 6.99
N LYS A 185 -8.41 9.64 8.01
CA LYS A 185 -7.79 9.90 9.31
C LYS A 185 -6.27 9.78 9.24
N TRP A 186 -5.77 8.72 8.64
CA TRP A 186 -4.35 8.48 8.47
C TRP A 186 -4.00 8.11 7.02
N PHE A 187 -3.12 8.88 6.41
CA PHE A 187 -2.44 8.47 5.18
C PHE A 187 -1.16 7.74 5.56
N THR A 188 -0.88 6.60 4.95
CA THR A 188 0.36 5.87 5.23
C THR A 188 1.01 5.35 3.94
N THR A 189 2.33 5.26 3.94
CA THR A 189 3.10 4.65 2.83
C THR A 189 4.41 4.06 3.33
N LEU A 190 4.79 2.93 2.76
CA LEU A 190 6.13 2.39 2.96
C LEU A 190 7.18 3.35 2.38
N VAL A 191 8.35 3.38 3.01
CA VAL A 191 9.53 4.09 2.53
C VAL A 191 10.72 3.14 2.56
N SER A 192 11.27 2.84 1.39
CA SER A 192 12.32 1.82 1.23
C SER A 192 13.66 2.24 1.85
N ARG A 193 14.01 3.52 1.78
CA ARG A 193 15.32 4.06 2.22
C ARG A 193 15.15 5.23 3.16
N GLY A 194 15.96 5.24 4.24
CA GLY A 194 15.99 6.36 5.19
C GLY A 194 16.33 7.70 4.54
N ASP A 195 17.21 7.69 3.54
CA ASP A 195 17.63 8.88 2.78
C ASP A 195 16.48 9.56 2.03
N ASN A 196 15.38 8.85 1.80
CA ASN A 196 14.18 9.39 1.17
C ASN A 196 13.31 10.22 2.12
N LEU A 197 13.51 10.09 3.45
CA LEU A 197 12.65 10.75 4.45
C LEU A 197 12.77 12.27 4.48
N PRO A 198 13.96 12.92 4.40
CA PRO A 198 14.05 14.37 4.55
C PRO A 198 13.21 15.17 3.54
N PRO A 199 13.20 14.87 2.23
CA PRO A 199 12.33 15.59 1.30
C PRO A 199 10.84 15.35 1.57
N LEU A 200 10.46 14.14 2.05
CA LEU A 200 9.07 13.83 2.37
C LEU A 200 8.59 14.61 3.62
N TYR A 201 9.41 14.75 4.65
CA TYR A 201 9.06 15.56 5.82
C TYR A 201 8.89 17.03 5.49
N ARG A 202 9.72 17.60 4.61
CA ARG A 202 9.54 18.98 4.12
C ARG A 202 8.19 19.13 3.41
N ALA A 203 7.90 18.22 2.49
CA ALA A 203 6.63 18.24 1.77
C ALA A 203 5.40 18.10 2.69
N LEU A 204 5.47 17.26 3.73
CA LEU A 204 4.41 17.12 4.73
C LEU A 204 4.18 18.41 5.52
N THR A 205 5.26 19.10 5.91
CA THR A 205 5.18 20.39 6.58
C THR A 205 4.55 21.45 5.66
N GLU A 206 4.98 21.52 4.42
CA GLU A 206 4.43 22.44 3.40
C GLU A 206 2.97 22.14 3.07
N ALA A 207 2.57 20.87 3.06
CA ALA A 207 1.18 20.47 2.88
C ALA A 207 0.29 20.81 4.08
N GLY A 208 0.86 21.10 5.25
CA GLY A 208 0.15 21.43 6.48
C GLY A 208 -0.33 20.18 7.24
N ALA A 209 0.42 19.08 7.17
CA ALA A 209 0.11 17.90 7.98
C ALA A 209 0.18 18.25 9.48
N VAL A 210 -0.89 17.91 10.20
CA VAL A 210 -1.03 18.21 11.65
C VAL A 210 -0.25 17.22 12.50
N LYS A 211 -0.21 15.97 12.06
CA LYS A 211 0.53 14.89 12.73
C LYS A 211 1.32 14.09 11.72
N VAL A 212 2.57 13.79 12.04
CA VAL A 212 3.45 12.93 11.25
C VAL A 212 4.11 11.92 12.17
N VAL A 213 4.05 10.65 11.81
CA VAL A 213 4.62 9.53 12.57
C VAL A 213 5.48 8.68 11.64
N LYS A 214 6.63 8.23 12.13
CA LYS A 214 7.44 7.20 11.50
C LYS A 214 7.35 5.93 12.33
N LYS A 215 7.05 4.80 11.72
CA LYS A 215 7.10 3.48 12.34
C LYS A 215 8.20 2.65 11.68
N GLU A 216 9.13 2.20 12.49
CA GLU A 216 10.14 1.22 12.08
C GLU A 216 9.56 -0.19 12.23
N MET A 217 9.82 -1.02 11.23
CA MET A 217 9.40 -2.41 11.21
C MET A 217 10.63 -3.27 10.99
N ALA A 218 10.82 -4.29 11.80
CA ALA A 218 11.98 -5.16 11.72
C ALA A 218 11.56 -6.62 11.60
N GLN A 219 12.05 -7.29 10.55
CA GLN A 219 11.95 -8.73 10.40
C GLN A 219 13.35 -9.31 10.20
N GLY A 220 13.90 -9.93 11.24
CA GLY A 220 15.26 -10.40 11.24
C GLY A 220 16.24 -9.24 10.98
N GLN A 221 17.09 -9.37 9.97
CA GLN A 221 18.07 -8.32 9.60
C GLN A 221 17.49 -7.26 8.65
N LYS A 222 16.26 -7.43 8.14
CA LYS A 222 15.64 -6.48 7.22
C LYS A 222 14.90 -5.41 8.00
N GLN A 223 15.38 -4.19 7.95
CA GLN A 223 14.69 -3.00 8.41
C GLN A 223 13.81 -2.43 7.30
N SER A 224 12.55 -2.24 7.59
CA SER A 224 11.60 -1.52 6.76
C SER A 224 10.94 -0.42 7.60
N ARG A 225 10.25 0.51 6.96
CA ARG A 225 9.54 1.59 7.64
C ARG A 225 8.36 2.07 6.83
N PHE A 226 7.39 2.66 7.53
CA PHE A 226 6.41 3.51 6.88
C PHE A 226 6.33 4.87 7.57
N ILE A 227 5.87 5.85 6.83
CA ILE A 227 5.44 7.14 7.37
C ILE A 227 3.92 7.21 7.35
N ALA A 228 3.37 7.83 8.38
CA ALA A 228 1.95 8.13 8.49
C ALA A 228 1.77 9.62 8.72
N TRP A 229 0.73 10.20 8.12
CA TRP A 229 0.38 11.60 8.37
C TRP A 229 -1.12 11.80 8.41
N SER A 230 -1.52 12.87 9.08
CA SER A 230 -2.91 13.28 9.22
C SER A 230 -3.06 14.79 9.11
N PHE A 231 -4.15 15.23 8.52
CA PHE A 231 -4.59 16.63 8.53
C PHE A 231 -5.65 16.90 9.61
N MET A 232 -5.96 15.88 10.41
CA MET A 232 -6.90 15.96 11.52
C MET A 232 -6.14 16.05 12.84
N ASP A 233 -6.66 16.85 13.77
CA ASP A 233 -6.23 16.81 15.16
C ASP A 233 -6.67 15.51 15.87
N ASP A 234 -6.10 15.23 17.04
CA ASP A 234 -6.36 14.00 17.79
C ASP A 234 -7.84 13.82 18.10
N ASN A 235 -8.58 14.90 18.42
CA ASN A 235 -10.01 14.84 18.74
C ASN A 235 -10.85 14.42 17.53
N LYS A 236 -10.46 14.83 16.32
CA LYS A 236 -11.18 14.47 15.09
C LYS A 236 -10.89 13.04 14.65
N ARG A 237 -9.66 12.54 14.89
CA ARG A 237 -9.31 11.14 14.56
C ARG A 237 -9.99 10.13 15.47
N ARG A 238 -10.25 10.49 16.74
CA ARG A 238 -10.95 9.65 17.73
C ARG A 238 -12.44 9.45 17.48
N LYS A 239 -13.04 10.31 16.68
CA LYS A 239 -14.47 10.22 16.26
C LYS A 239 -14.62 9.30 15.05
#